data_ce75c8b4ce851ad8de57d00153fedb47
#
_entry.id   ce75c8b4ce851ad8de57d00153fedb47
#
_cell.length_a   1.000
_cell.length_b   1.000
_cell.length_c   1.000
_cell.angle_alpha   90.00
_cell.angle_beta   90.00
_cell.angle_gamma   90.00
#
_symmetry.space_group_name_H-M   'P 1'
#
loop_
_entity.id
_entity.type
_entity.pdbx_description
1 polymer ?
#
loop_
_entity_poly.entity_id
_entity_poly.type
_entity_poly.pdbx_seq_one_letter_code
_entity_poly.pdbx_strand_id
1 'polypeptide(L)'
;MSHPPNRFIVWAPRILSILLILFLALFSLDVFDGNYGFWGTVLGLFMHNIPVFILAIIVWISWRHEIVGGIAFILAGLLYITQLAITMVRTQPFHWYYLSWSLILAGPAILVGVLFLISWFKKRK
;
A
#
# COMPACT_ATOMS: atom_id res chain seq x y z
N MET A 1 25.23 24.23 4.14
CA MET A 1 25.39 23.26 3.05
C MET A 1 24.69 21.97 3.43
N SER A 2 23.72 21.56 2.64
CA SER A 2 22.99 20.33 2.92
C SER A 2 23.72 19.13 2.32
N HIS A 3 23.83 18.07 3.09
CA HIS A 3 24.38 16.82 2.60
C HIS A 3 23.28 16.03 1.86
N PRO A 4 23.64 15.34 0.77
CA PRO A 4 22.64 14.48 0.13
C PRO A 4 22.20 13.37 1.10
N PRO A 5 20.94 12.94 1.02
CA PRO A 5 20.49 11.88 1.89
C PRO A 5 21.20 10.57 1.59
N ASN A 6 21.34 9.72 2.61
CA ASN A 6 21.91 8.41 2.45
C ASN A 6 21.12 7.62 1.40
N ARG A 7 21.79 6.86 0.56
CA ARG A 7 21.15 6.02 -0.44
C ARG A 7 20.11 5.09 0.19
N PHE A 8 20.43 4.57 1.37
CA PHE A 8 19.49 3.70 2.09
C PHE A 8 18.16 4.40 2.34
N ILE A 9 18.19 5.66 2.80
CA ILE A 9 16.98 6.41 3.10
C ILE A 9 16.17 6.69 1.85
N VAL A 10 16.81 6.93 0.71
CA VAL A 10 16.12 7.19 -0.55
C VAL A 10 15.52 5.91 -1.12
N TRP A 11 16.27 4.80 -1.07
CA TRP A 11 15.86 3.55 -1.70
C TRP A 11 14.94 2.71 -0.85
N ALA A 12 15.00 2.84 0.49
CA ALA A 12 14.16 2.03 1.37
C ALA A 12 12.68 2.15 1.04
N PRO A 13 12.09 3.37 0.94
CA PRO A 13 10.67 3.46 0.60
C PRO A 13 10.36 2.95 -0.80
N ARG A 14 11.28 3.13 -1.75
CA ARG A 14 11.08 2.63 -3.11
C ARG A 14 11.00 1.11 -3.14
N ILE A 15 11.96 0.45 -2.51
CA ILE A 15 12.01 -1.01 -2.48
C ILE A 15 10.81 -1.56 -1.71
N LEU A 16 10.53 -1.00 -0.54
CA LEU A 16 9.42 -1.47 0.29
C LEU A 16 8.07 -1.27 -0.39
N SER A 17 7.89 -0.15 -1.11
CA SER A 17 6.64 0.08 -1.83
C SER A 17 6.45 -0.92 -2.97
N ILE A 18 7.51 -1.24 -3.69
CA ILE A 18 7.46 -2.25 -4.75
C ILE A 18 7.13 -3.62 -4.17
N LEU A 19 7.77 -3.99 -3.05
CA LEU A 19 7.48 -5.25 -2.38
C LEU A 19 6.04 -5.31 -1.90
N LEU A 20 5.52 -4.22 -1.35
CA LEU A 20 4.14 -4.15 -0.91
C LEU A 20 3.17 -4.32 -2.09
N ILE A 21 3.45 -3.67 -3.22
CA ILE A 21 2.63 -3.78 -4.42
C ILE A 21 2.63 -5.22 -4.93
N LEU A 22 3.80 -5.86 -4.98
CA LEU A 22 3.90 -7.26 -5.39
C LEU A 22 3.15 -8.18 -4.44
N PHE A 23 3.24 -7.91 -3.13
CA PHE A 23 2.51 -8.68 -2.13
C PHE A 23 1.00 -8.58 -2.34
N LEU A 24 0.50 -7.36 -2.57
CA LEU A 24 -0.92 -7.15 -2.85
C LEU A 24 -1.34 -7.82 -4.16
N ALA A 25 -0.48 -7.79 -5.17
CA ALA A 25 -0.78 -8.43 -6.45
C ALA A 25 -0.91 -9.95 -6.30
N LEU A 26 -0.19 -10.57 -5.36
CA LEU A 26 -0.30 -12.00 -5.12
C LEU A 26 -1.71 -12.42 -4.70
N PHE A 27 -2.44 -11.54 -4.01
CA PHE A 27 -3.81 -11.84 -3.63
C PHE A 27 -4.75 -12.00 -4.83
N SER A 28 -4.39 -11.41 -5.98
CA SER A 28 -5.20 -11.57 -7.18
C SER A 28 -5.21 -13.00 -7.70
N LEU A 29 -4.25 -13.84 -7.29
CA LEU A 29 -4.23 -15.24 -7.69
C LEU A 29 -5.45 -16.01 -7.18
N ASP A 30 -6.10 -15.54 -6.12
CA ASP A 30 -7.32 -16.16 -5.61
C ASP A 30 -8.45 -16.16 -6.63
N VAL A 31 -8.41 -15.26 -7.61
CA VAL A 31 -9.42 -15.20 -8.68
C VAL A 31 -9.44 -16.49 -9.49
N PHE A 32 -8.28 -17.15 -9.64
CA PHE A 32 -8.20 -18.38 -10.40
C PHE A 32 -8.90 -19.56 -9.72
N ASP A 33 -9.06 -19.49 -8.40
CA ASP A 33 -9.77 -20.52 -7.65
C ASP A 33 -11.28 -20.43 -7.81
N GLY A 34 -11.79 -19.29 -8.31
CA GLY A 34 -13.21 -19.12 -8.59
C GLY A 34 -13.57 -19.71 -9.95
N ASN A 35 -14.81 -20.14 -10.08
CA ASN A 35 -15.30 -20.76 -11.31
C ASN A 35 -16.02 -19.70 -12.16
N TYR A 36 -15.29 -18.69 -12.61
CA TYR A 36 -15.87 -17.52 -13.28
C TYR A 36 -15.84 -17.59 -14.80
N GLY A 37 -15.17 -18.60 -15.39
CA GLY A 37 -14.94 -18.64 -16.82
C GLY A 37 -13.85 -17.66 -17.24
N PHE A 38 -13.54 -17.64 -18.55
CA PHE A 38 -12.41 -16.83 -19.04
C PHE A 38 -12.62 -15.34 -18.79
N TRP A 39 -13.76 -14.79 -19.25
CA TRP A 39 -13.99 -13.35 -19.13
C TRP A 39 -14.20 -12.93 -17.69
N GLY A 40 -14.87 -13.77 -16.88
CA GLY A 40 -15.02 -13.49 -15.46
C GLY A 40 -13.69 -13.46 -14.74
N THR A 41 -12.77 -14.36 -15.09
CA THR A 41 -11.44 -14.39 -14.49
C THR A 41 -10.64 -13.15 -14.90
N VAL A 42 -10.68 -12.75 -16.18
CA VAL A 42 -9.98 -11.55 -16.65
C VAL A 42 -10.51 -10.30 -15.91
N LEU A 43 -11.83 -10.18 -15.82
CA LEU A 43 -12.45 -9.05 -15.12
C LEU A 43 -12.08 -9.05 -13.64
N GLY A 44 -12.12 -10.23 -13.00
CA GLY A 44 -11.75 -10.37 -11.59
C GLY A 44 -10.32 -9.97 -11.33
N LEU A 45 -9.38 -10.40 -12.18
CA LEU A 45 -7.98 -10.01 -12.08
C LEU A 45 -7.82 -8.49 -12.18
N PHE A 46 -8.51 -7.89 -13.15
CA PHE A 46 -8.45 -6.44 -13.33
C PHE A 46 -8.97 -5.72 -12.09
N MET A 47 -10.13 -6.15 -11.59
CA MET A 47 -10.76 -5.52 -10.42
C MET A 47 -9.90 -5.68 -9.15
N HIS A 48 -9.33 -6.86 -8.95
CA HIS A 48 -8.46 -7.11 -7.79
C HIS A 48 -7.19 -6.26 -7.83
N ASN A 49 -6.71 -5.94 -9.03
CA ASN A 49 -5.47 -5.20 -9.18
C ASN A 49 -5.65 -3.70 -9.34
N ILE A 50 -6.90 -3.18 -9.27
CA ILE A 50 -7.12 -1.73 -9.30
C ILE A 50 -6.32 -1.01 -8.22
N PRO A 51 -6.37 -1.43 -6.93
CA PRO A 51 -5.53 -0.79 -5.92
C PRO A 51 -4.04 -0.90 -6.23
N VAL A 52 -3.61 -2.04 -6.80
CA VAL A 52 -2.21 -2.25 -7.18
C VAL A 52 -1.80 -1.25 -8.25
N PHE A 53 -2.64 -1.04 -9.27
CA PHE A 53 -2.37 -0.08 -10.33
C PHE A 53 -2.29 1.35 -9.80
N ILE A 54 -3.21 1.71 -8.90
CA ILE A 54 -3.20 3.03 -8.27
C ILE A 54 -1.90 3.23 -7.50
N LEU A 55 -1.51 2.26 -6.69
CA LEU A 55 -0.27 2.34 -5.91
C LEU A 55 0.96 2.38 -6.82
N ALA A 56 0.95 1.63 -7.92
CA ALA A 56 2.06 1.65 -8.87
C ALA A 56 2.24 3.03 -9.49
N ILE A 57 1.15 3.68 -9.85
CA ILE A 57 1.19 5.05 -10.37
C ILE A 57 1.72 6.01 -9.31
N ILE A 58 1.27 5.85 -8.07
CA ILE A 58 1.73 6.68 -6.95
C ILE A 58 3.23 6.51 -6.75
N VAL A 59 3.74 5.27 -6.80
CA VAL A 59 5.18 5.01 -6.65
C VAL A 59 5.96 5.65 -7.78
N TRP A 60 5.43 5.58 -9.01
CA TRP A 60 6.07 6.19 -10.16
C TRP A 60 6.21 7.70 -9.97
N ILE A 61 5.14 8.36 -9.55
CA ILE A 61 5.18 9.80 -9.25
C ILE A 61 6.12 10.07 -8.09
N SER A 62 6.09 9.23 -7.06
CA SER A 62 6.88 9.40 -5.85
C SER A 62 8.38 9.26 -6.09
N TRP A 63 8.77 8.61 -7.19
CA TRP A 63 10.19 8.48 -7.51
C TRP A 63 10.87 9.85 -7.60
N ARG A 64 10.13 10.85 -8.06
CA ARG A 64 10.63 12.22 -8.16
C ARG A 64 10.00 13.15 -7.12
N HIS A 65 8.77 12.89 -6.73
CA HIS A 65 8.01 13.70 -5.79
C HIS A 65 7.66 12.88 -4.56
N GLU A 66 8.62 12.74 -3.66
CA GLU A 66 8.52 11.82 -2.53
C GLU A 66 7.40 12.22 -1.57
N ILE A 67 7.04 13.52 -1.48
CA ILE A 67 5.93 13.96 -0.64
C ILE A 67 4.61 13.33 -1.07
N VAL A 68 4.42 13.12 -2.38
CA VAL A 68 3.21 12.47 -2.89
C VAL A 68 3.11 11.05 -2.35
N GLY A 69 4.21 10.29 -2.42
CA GLY A 69 4.24 8.94 -1.88
C GLY A 69 4.01 8.90 -0.39
N GLY A 70 4.64 9.83 0.34
CA GLY A 70 4.48 9.90 1.78
C GLY A 70 3.04 10.10 2.20
N ILE A 71 2.39 11.09 1.64
CA ILE A 71 1.00 11.39 1.97
C ILE A 71 0.08 10.27 1.49
N ALA A 72 0.25 9.80 0.25
CA ALA A 72 -0.64 8.79 -0.32
C ALA A 72 -0.59 7.47 0.43
N PHE A 73 0.61 6.98 0.76
CA PHE A 73 0.74 5.70 1.47
C PHE A 73 0.22 5.78 2.90
N ILE A 74 0.43 6.90 3.58
CA ILE A 74 -0.12 7.09 4.93
C ILE A 74 -1.65 7.13 4.87
N LEU A 75 -2.21 7.90 3.93
CA LEU A 75 -3.66 7.97 3.76
C LEU A 75 -4.25 6.61 3.40
N ALA A 76 -3.60 5.87 2.52
CA ALA A 76 -4.07 4.54 2.14
C ALA A 76 -4.12 3.60 3.34
N GLY A 77 -3.07 3.62 4.18
CA GLY A 77 -3.04 2.81 5.39
C GLY A 77 -4.11 3.20 6.38
N LEU A 78 -4.29 4.50 6.62
CA LEU A 78 -5.29 4.99 7.53
C LEU A 78 -6.71 4.69 7.05
N LEU A 79 -6.97 4.84 5.75
CA LEU A 79 -8.28 4.53 5.18
C LEU A 79 -8.59 3.04 5.32
N TYR A 80 -7.59 2.18 5.11
CA TYR A 80 -7.77 0.74 5.26
C TYR A 80 -8.11 0.37 6.70
N ILE A 81 -7.39 0.94 7.67
CA ILE A 81 -7.65 0.70 9.09
C ILE A 81 -9.05 1.19 9.45
N THR A 82 -9.44 2.39 8.99
CA THR A 82 -10.74 2.96 9.28
C THR A 82 -11.86 2.08 8.71
N GLN A 83 -11.70 1.61 7.48
CA GLN A 83 -12.69 0.74 6.84
C GLN A 83 -12.86 -0.56 7.61
N LEU A 84 -11.76 -1.19 8.04
CA LEU A 84 -11.85 -2.41 8.82
C LEU A 84 -12.43 -2.18 10.20
N ALA A 85 -12.11 -1.07 10.84
CA ALA A 85 -12.67 -0.73 12.14
C ALA A 85 -14.19 -0.57 12.06
N ILE A 86 -14.70 0.10 11.02
CA ILE A 86 -16.12 0.23 10.78
C ILE A 86 -16.77 -1.14 10.57
N THR A 87 -16.13 -1.99 9.78
CA THR A 87 -16.60 -3.34 9.52
C THR A 87 -16.68 -4.16 10.82
N MET A 88 -15.67 -4.06 11.68
CA MET A 88 -15.63 -4.76 12.95
C MET A 88 -16.81 -4.36 13.85
N VAL A 89 -17.11 -3.05 13.92
CA VAL A 89 -18.18 -2.54 14.76
C VAL A 89 -19.54 -2.99 14.25
N ARG A 90 -19.72 -3.03 12.92
CA ARG A 90 -21.00 -3.39 12.31
C ARG A 90 -21.24 -4.88 12.23
N THR A 91 -20.18 -5.68 12.25
CA THR A 91 -20.27 -7.12 12.07
C THR A 91 -20.32 -7.81 13.45
N GLN A 92 -21.30 -8.70 13.63
CA GLN A 92 -21.41 -9.50 14.84
C GLN A 92 -21.18 -10.96 14.49
N PRO A 93 -20.41 -11.72 15.29
CA PRO A 93 -19.70 -11.29 16.50
C PRO A 93 -18.43 -10.50 16.19
N PHE A 94 -17.99 -9.70 17.15
CA PHE A 94 -16.76 -8.89 17.04
C PHE A 94 -15.54 -9.80 17.14
N HIS A 95 -14.61 -9.63 16.20
CA HIS A 95 -13.38 -10.44 16.15
C HIS A 95 -12.14 -9.54 16.11
N TRP A 96 -11.26 -9.72 17.09
CA TRP A 96 -10.03 -8.94 17.18
C TRP A 96 -9.04 -9.25 16.04
N TYR A 97 -9.13 -10.42 15.38
CA TYR A 97 -8.20 -10.77 14.32
C TYR A 97 -8.30 -9.84 13.11
N TYR A 98 -9.43 -9.17 12.91
CA TYR A 98 -9.55 -8.18 11.84
C TYR A 98 -8.56 -7.03 12.04
N LEU A 99 -8.36 -6.62 13.30
CA LEU A 99 -7.40 -5.57 13.62
C LEU A 99 -5.98 -6.02 13.29
N SER A 100 -5.63 -7.26 13.65
CA SER A 100 -4.32 -7.82 13.32
C SER A 100 -4.08 -7.84 11.81
N TRP A 101 -5.08 -8.26 11.04
CA TRP A 101 -4.96 -8.31 9.59
C TRP A 101 -4.79 -6.92 8.99
N SER A 102 -5.53 -5.92 9.51
CA SER A 102 -5.38 -4.56 9.02
C SER A 102 -3.98 -4.03 9.27
N LEU A 103 -3.39 -4.36 10.41
CA LEU A 103 -2.03 -3.92 10.71
C LEU A 103 -0.98 -4.58 9.82
N ILE A 104 -1.22 -5.82 9.40
CA ILE A 104 -0.30 -6.52 8.49
C ILE A 104 -0.21 -5.79 7.14
N LEU A 105 -1.32 -5.24 6.64
CA LEU A 105 -1.32 -4.52 5.36
C LEU A 105 -1.09 -3.02 5.54
N ALA A 106 -1.75 -2.42 6.53
CA ALA A 106 -1.67 -0.97 6.74
C ALA A 106 -0.35 -0.56 7.36
N GLY A 107 0.24 -1.40 8.23
CA GLY A 107 1.52 -1.10 8.86
C GLY A 107 2.62 -0.83 7.85
N PRO A 108 2.89 -1.78 6.93
CA PRO A 108 3.87 -1.53 5.88
C PRO A 108 3.56 -0.33 5.00
N ALA A 109 2.28 -0.08 4.68
CA ALA A 109 1.92 1.08 3.87
C ALA A 109 2.25 2.39 4.60
N ILE A 110 1.92 2.48 5.88
CA ILE A 110 2.23 3.67 6.67
C ILE A 110 3.75 3.84 6.81
N LEU A 111 4.47 2.73 7.02
CA LEU A 111 5.93 2.76 7.10
C LEU A 111 6.54 3.30 5.80
N VAL A 112 6.06 2.84 4.65
CA VAL A 112 6.52 3.33 3.35
C VAL A 112 6.26 4.82 3.25
N GLY A 113 5.08 5.28 3.63
CA GLY A 113 4.74 6.70 3.61
C GLY A 113 5.67 7.54 4.48
N VAL A 114 5.91 7.08 5.70
CA VAL A 114 6.82 7.76 6.63
C VAL A 114 8.23 7.83 6.04
N LEU A 115 8.71 6.74 5.43
CA LEU A 115 10.04 6.73 4.83
C LEU A 115 10.15 7.69 3.65
N PHE A 116 9.10 7.79 2.82
CA PHE A 116 9.09 8.78 1.74
C PHE A 116 9.15 10.20 2.32
N LEU A 117 8.42 10.48 3.40
CA LEU A 117 8.45 11.79 4.03
C LEU A 117 9.81 12.10 4.63
N ILE A 118 10.44 11.14 5.28
CA ILE A 118 11.78 11.31 5.83
C ILE A 118 12.76 11.66 4.72
N SER A 119 12.71 10.93 3.62
CA SER A 119 13.58 11.20 2.48
C SER A 119 13.32 12.60 1.91
N TRP A 120 12.06 12.98 1.79
CA TRP A 120 11.69 14.30 1.29
C TRP A 120 12.22 15.41 2.18
N PHE A 121 12.05 15.28 3.51
CA PHE A 121 12.54 16.28 4.45
C PHE A 121 14.08 16.39 4.39
N LYS A 122 14.77 15.27 4.28
CA LYS A 122 16.23 15.28 4.23
C LYS A 122 16.76 15.92 2.97
N LYS A 123 16.06 15.76 1.85
CA LYS A 123 16.45 16.41 0.60
C LYS A 123 16.27 17.90 0.63
N ARG A 124 15.30 18.39 1.42
CA ARG A 124 15.02 19.81 1.52
C ARG A 124 16.00 20.54 2.42
N LYS A 125 16.66 19.84 3.33
CA LYS A 125 17.68 20.44 4.20
C LYS A 125 19.05 20.43 3.49
#